data_4a5e685b1b76f5794f9b0034b012911c
#
_entry.id   4a5e685b1b76f5794f9b0034b012911c
#
_cell.length_a   1.000
_cell.length_b   1.000
_cell.length_c   1.000
_cell.angle_alpha   90.00
_cell.angle_beta   90.00
_cell.angle_gamma   90.00
#
_symmetry.space_group_name_H-M   'P 1'
#
loop_
_entity.id
_entity.type
_entity.pdbx_description
1 polymer ?
#
loop_
_entity_poly.entity_id
_entity_poly.type
_entity_poly.pdbx_seq_one_letter_code
_entity_poly.pdbx_strand_id
1 'polypeptide(L)'
;MIECILTRDENSIVKEQLTNLFDKVIPKGRVFIHAHLGVTDIDEVFSKLRYIIVGCECKWVVVDHLHMLVNVMGEGDERRGIDALMNRLRSLVEETGVGMILVSHLRRASGDKGHEQGIEVSLSHLKGSAGIAQLSDCVIALERNQQAENQDEANTTKVRVLKSRYTGDTGLACSLRYNNETGRLFELSEEETFDNTEF
;
A
#
# COMPACT_ATOMS: atom_id res chain seq x y z
N MET A 1 -9.39 18.95 5.77
CA MET A 1 -8.39 17.92 5.39
C MET A 1 -8.91 16.96 4.31
N ILE A 2 -10.22 16.78 4.16
CA ILE A 2 -10.85 16.09 3.02
C ILE A 2 -10.74 16.88 1.71
N GLU A 3 -10.49 18.18 1.78
CA GLU A 3 -10.34 19.06 0.62
C GLU A 3 -9.26 18.65 -0.37
N CYS A 4 -8.20 17.95 0.07
CA CYS A 4 -7.09 17.59 -0.81
C CYS A 4 -7.44 16.46 -1.82
N ILE A 5 -8.44 15.64 -1.54
CA ILE A 5 -8.91 14.57 -2.43
C ILE A 5 -9.96 15.11 -3.42
N LEU A 6 -10.69 16.16 -3.04
CA LEU A 6 -11.83 16.70 -3.79
C LEU A 6 -11.48 17.88 -4.73
N THR A 7 -10.26 18.40 -4.69
CA THR A 7 -9.87 19.61 -5.44
C THR A 7 -9.60 19.39 -6.92
N ARG A 8 -9.75 18.19 -7.45
CA ARG A 8 -9.55 17.92 -8.89
C ARG A 8 -10.79 18.09 -9.76
N ASP A 9 -11.97 18.21 -9.17
CA ASP A 9 -13.22 18.37 -9.93
C ASP A 9 -13.90 19.68 -9.55
N GLU A 10 -14.00 20.60 -10.51
CA GLU A 10 -14.65 21.91 -10.34
C GLU A 10 -16.19 21.81 -10.26
N ASN A 11 -16.76 20.60 -10.37
CA ASN A 11 -18.20 20.40 -10.35
C ASN A 11 -18.74 20.35 -8.91
N SER A 12 -19.35 21.46 -8.47
CA SER A 12 -19.86 21.64 -7.10
C SER A 12 -20.87 20.55 -6.65
N ILE A 13 -21.65 19.99 -7.58
CA ILE A 13 -22.66 18.95 -7.30
C ILE A 13 -21.97 17.62 -6.96
N VAL A 14 -20.94 17.26 -7.71
CA VAL A 14 -20.15 16.05 -7.46
C VAL A 14 -19.41 16.16 -6.11
N LYS A 15 -18.87 17.34 -5.82
CA LYS A 15 -18.19 17.63 -4.55
C LYS A 15 -19.13 17.47 -3.35
N GLU A 16 -20.36 17.96 -3.45
CA GLU A 16 -21.37 17.84 -2.39
C GLU A 16 -21.82 16.39 -2.20
N GLN A 17 -22.04 15.65 -3.28
CA GLN A 17 -22.43 14.23 -3.23
C GLN A 17 -21.30 13.37 -2.64
N LEU A 18 -20.04 13.61 -3.03
CA LEU A 18 -18.87 12.93 -2.47
C LEU A 18 -18.69 13.25 -0.99
N THR A 19 -18.85 14.53 -0.58
CA THR A 19 -18.77 14.92 0.83
C THR A 19 -19.84 14.22 1.66
N ASN A 20 -21.07 14.16 1.17
CA ASN A 20 -22.17 13.47 1.82
C ASN A 20 -21.95 11.95 1.91
N LEU A 21 -21.34 11.35 0.88
CA LEU A 21 -20.96 9.94 0.88
C LEU A 21 -19.85 9.66 1.90
N PHE A 22 -18.81 10.51 1.92
CA PHE A 22 -17.72 10.41 2.88
C PHE A 22 -18.20 10.57 4.32
N ASP A 23 -19.07 11.54 4.60
CA ASP A 23 -19.63 11.75 5.95
C ASP A 23 -20.49 10.56 6.42
N LYS A 24 -21.08 9.80 5.49
CA LYS A 24 -21.85 8.59 5.81
C LYS A 24 -20.97 7.35 6.01
N VAL A 25 -19.93 7.19 5.17
CA VAL A 25 -19.05 6.01 5.17
C VAL A 25 -17.91 6.16 6.17
N ILE A 26 -17.40 7.39 6.33
CA ILE A 26 -16.29 7.71 7.22
C ILE A 26 -16.77 8.72 8.26
N PRO A 27 -17.24 8.26 9.43
CA PRO A 27 -17.65 9.17 10.50
C PRO A 27 -16.55 10.16 10.86
N LYS A 28 -16.92 11.43 11.07
CA LYS A 28 -15.98 12.51 11.42
C LYS A 28 -15.08 12.11 12.59
N GLY A 29 -13.78 12.38 12.46
CA GLY A 29 -12.78 12.07 13.47
C GLY A 29 -12.26 10.63 13.45
N ARG A 30 -12.67 9.79 12.49
CA ARG A 30 -12.14 8.41 12.38
C ARG A 30 -10.99 8.25 11.39
N VAL A 31 -10.85 9.16 10.43
CA VAL A 31 -9.77 9.14 9.44
C VAL A 31 -9.01 10.45 9.50
N PHE A 32 -7.72 10.35 9.65
CA PHE A 32 -6.78 11.46 9.64
C PHE A 32 -5.87 11.30 8.42
N ILE A 33 -5.81 12.32 7.57
CA ILE A 33 -4.94 12.32 6.38
C ILE A 33 -3.84 13.34 6.63
N HIS A 34 -2.60 12.90 6.55
CA HIS A 34 -1.43 13.75 6.58
C HIS A 34 -0.79 13.79 5.19
N ALA A 35 -0.84 14.94 4.54
CA ALA A 35 -0.11 15.14 3.29
C ALA A 35 1.34 15.54 3.64
N HIS A 36 2.29 14.74 3.18
CA HIS A 36 3.71 15.02 3.33
C HIS A 36 4.15 16.05 2.28
N LEU A 37 3.85 17.32 2.52
CA LEU A 37 4.26 18.42 1.65
C LEU A 37 5.47 19.12 2.27
N GLY A 38 6.68 18.79 1.77
CA GLY A 38 7.90 19.53 2.10
C GLY A 38 8.44 19.36 3.52
N VAL A 39 8.05 18.32 4.26
CA VAL A 39 8.69 17.99 5.54
C VAL A 39 10.08 17.43 5.27
N THR A 40 11.08 18.04 5.87
CA THR A 40 12.50 17.73 5.67
C THR A 40 13.12 16.96 6.84
N ASP A 41 12.35 16.76 7.93
CA ASP A 41 12.83 16.11 9.15
C ASP A 41 12.01 14.86 9.47
N ILE A 42 12.70 13.73 9.52
CA ILE A 42 12.11 12.43 9.86
C ILE A 42 11.60 12.39 11.31
N ASP A 43 12.21 13.12 12.23
CA ASP A 43 11.78 13.16 13.63
C ASP A 43 10.46 13.91 13.78
N GLU A 44 10.23 14.92 12.95
CA GLU A 44 8.92 15.58 12.88
C GLU A 44 7.83 14.62 12.40
N VAL A 45 8.14 13.79 11.39
CA VAL A 45 7.19 12.76 10.89
C VAL A 45 6.83 11.77 12.02
N PHE A 46 7.83 11.26 12.76
CA PHE A 46 7.61 10.34 13.87
C PHE A 46 6.83 10.98 15.01
N SER A 47 7.08 12.26 15.31
CA SER A 47 6.31 13.01 16.30
C SER A 47 4.83 13.13 15.91
N LYS A 48 4.54 13.42 14.64
CA LYS A 48 3.19 13.46 14.11
C LYS A 48 2.52 12.08 14.12
N LEU A 49 3.24 11.01 13.75
CA LEU A 49 2.73 9.65 13.84
C LEU A 49 2.35 9.29 15.28
N ARG A 50 3.21 9.57 16.26
CA ARG A 50 2.89 9.35 17.69
C ARG A 50 1.66 10.13 18.12
N TYR A 51 1.55 11.39 17.71
CA TYR A 51 0.38 12.21 18.05
C TYR A 51 -0.90 11.60 17.47
N ILE A 52 -0.90 11.17 16.22
CA ILE A 52 -2.07 10.56 15.58
C ILE A 52 -2.41 9.22 16.26
N ILE A 53 -1.43 8.41 16.56
CA ILE A 53 -1.63 7.09 17.18
C ILE A 53 -2.15 7.24 18.61
N VAL A 54 -1.46 8.00 19.44
CA VAL A 54 -1.75 8.10 20.87
C VAL A 54 -2.79 9.19 21.16
N GLY A 55 -2.61 10.39 20.60
CA GLY A 55 -3.49 11.53 20.85
C GLY A 55 -4.84 11.45 20.16
N CYS A 56 -4.90 10.85 18.97
CA CYS A 56 -6.15 10.65 18.24
C CYS A 56 -6.66 9.18 18.32
N GLU A 57 -6.02 8.33 19.10
CA GLU A 57 -6.39 6.91 19.34
C GLU A 57 -6.55 6.09 18.05
N CYS A 58 -5.73 6.39 17.03
CA CYS A 58 -5.75 5.64 15.78
C CYS A 58 -5.30 4.20 15.99
N LYS A 59 -6.08 3.24 15.49
CA LYS A 59 -5.78 1.81 15.56
C LYS A 59 -4.98 1.30 14.38
N TRP A 60 -5.05 2.01 13.25
CA TRP A 60 -4.34 1.66 12.01
C TRP A 60 -3.69 2.89 11.41
N VAL A 61 -2.49 2.70 10.90
CA VAL A 61 -1.73 3.70 10.13
C VAL A 61 -1.36 3.11 8.78
N VAL A 62 -1.63 3.86 7.71
CA VAL A 62 -1.19 3.53 6.35
C VAL A 62 -0.13 4.54 5.94
N VAL A 63 1.03 4.05 5.52
CA VAL A 63 2.13 4.87 4.99
C VAL A 63 2.28 4.58 3.50
N ASP A 64 1.96 5.54 2.66
CA ASP A 64 2.09 5.47 1.21
C ASP A 64 3.04 6.59 0.74
N HIS A 65 4.25 6.25 0.37
CA HIS A 65 4.99 5.00 0.42
C HIS A 65 6.30 5.16 1.22
N LEU A 66 6.86 4.01 1.65
CA LEU A 66 8.06 3.94 2.49
C LEU A 66 9.24 4.77 1.96
N HIS A 67 9.52 4.72 0.65
CA HIS A 67 10.68 5.39 0.05
C HIS A 67 10.60 6.92 0.11
N MET A 68 9.40 7.52 0.25
CA MET A 68 9.28 8.96 0.50
C MET A 68 9.90 9.34 1.84
N LEU A 69 9.71 8.52 2.87
CA LEU A 69 10.30 8.76 4.20
C LEU A 69 11.81 8.58 4.20
N VAL A 70 12.34 7.66 3.39
CA VAL A 70 13.79 7.49 3.24
C VAL A 70 14.45 8.72 2.63
N ASN A 71 13.82 9.32 1.63
CA ASN A 71 14.34 10.55 0.99
C ASN A 71 14.45 11.72 1.97
N VAL A 72 13.62 11.76 3.01
CA VAL A 72 13.69 12.77 4.08
C VAL A 72 14.91 12.58 4.99
N MET A 73 15.47 11.38 5.07
CA MET A 73 16.64 11.09 5.92
C MET A 73 17.96 11.62 5.34
N GLY A 74 17.95 12.21 4.13
CA GLY A 74 19.08 12.85 3.51
C GLY A 74 19.88 11.95 2.57
N GLU A 75 20.93 12.53 1.95
CA GLU A 75 21.84 11.83 1.05
C GLU A 75 22.67 10.78 1.81
N GLY A 76 22.48 9.52 1.48
CA GLY A 76 23.18 8.39 2.07
C GLY A 76 22.89 7.09 1.31
N ASP A 77 23.38 5.97 1.87
CA ASP A 77 23.05 4.64 1.35
C ASP A 77 21.53 4.36 1.57
N GLU A 78 20.74 4.36 0.50
CA GLU A 78 19.30 4.10 0.50
C GLU A 78 18.97 2.84 1.32
N ARG A 79 19.79 1.81 1.23
CA ARG A 79 19.61 0.57 1.96
C ARG A 79 19.70 0.76 3.48
N ARG A 80 20.72 1.49 3.95
CA ARG A 80 20.87 1.81 5.39
C ARG A 80 19.74 2.70 5.88
N GLY A 81 19.31 3.65 5.06
CA GLY A 81 18.15 4.49 5.36
C GLY A 81 16.87 3.68 5.55
N ILE A 82 16.62 2.72 4.66
CA ILE A 82 15.47 1.79 4.77
C ILE A 82 15.57 0.95 6.04
N ASP A 83 16.74 0.37 6.34
CA ASP A 83 16.92 -0.45 7.55
C ASP A 83 16.69 0.36 8.83
N ALA A 84 17.22 1.58 8.91
CA ALA A 84 17.03 2.48 10.05
C ALA A 84 15.55 2.87 10.20
N LEU A 85 14.88 3.21 9.10
CA LEU A 85 13.48 3.58 9.08
C LEU A 85 12.59 2.40 9.52
N MET A 86 12.82 1.22 8.98
CA MET A 86 12.06 0.00 9.32
C MET A 86 12.19 -0.35 10.81
N ASN A 87 13.40 -0.22 11.38
CA ASN A 87 13.60 -0.42 12.82
C ASN A 87 12.82 0.60 13.65
N ARG A 88 12.83 1.89 13.27
CA ARG A 88 12.07 2.93 13.96
C ARG A 88 10.55 2.70 13.88
N LEU A 89 10.04 2.32 12.70
CA LEU A 89 8.62 2.01 12.53
C LEU A 89 8.23 0.76 13.33
N ARG A 90 9.08 -0.27 13.36
CA ARG A 90 8.86 -1.46 14.17
C ARG A 90 8.78 -1.12 15.67
N SER A 91 9.73 -0.32 16.18
CA SER A 91 9.69 0.16 17.57
C SER A 91 8.42 0.92 17.88
N LEU A 92 7.97 1.80 16.98
CA LEU A 92 6.72 2.55 17.15
C LEU A 92 5.51 1.62 17.26
N VAL A 93 5.43 0.59 16.40
CA VAL A 93 4.38 -0.43 16.45
C VAL A 93 4.40 -1.20 17.77
N GLU A 94 5.57 -1.64 18.22
CA GLU A 94 5.74 -2.39 19.47
C GLU A 94 5.39 -1.54 20.70
N GLU A 95 5.76 -0.26 20.72
CA GLU A 95 5.44 0.65 21.82
C GLU A 95 3.96 1.00 21.91
N THR A 96 3.28 1.10 20.77
CA THR A 96 1.91 1.65 20.72
C THR A 96 0.83 0.59 20.49
N GLY A 97 1.21 -0.59 19.99
CA GLY A 97 0.26 -1.64 19.58
C GLY A 97 -0.57 -1.28 18.34
N VAL A 98 -0.18 -0.25 17.57
CA VAL A 98 -0.89 0.17 16.36
C VAL A 98 -0.70 -0.84 15.24
N GLY A 99 -1.75 -1.10 14.44
CA GLY A 99 -1.60 -1.81 13.17
C GLY A 99 -0.97 -0.86 12.13
N MET A 100 0.04 -1.34 11.40
CA MET A 100 0.72 -0.53 10.39
C MET A 100 0.77 -1.23 9.04
N ILE A 101 0.35 -0.51 8.00
CA ILE A 101 0.41 -0.93 6.61
C ILE A 101 1.40 -0.03 5.89
N LEU A 102 2.44 -0.63 5.30
CA LEU A 102 3.47 0.09 4.54
C LEU A 102 3.35 -0.26 3.06
N VAL A 103 3.19 0.74 2.22
CA VAL A 103 3.32 0.57 0.77
C VAL A 103 4.79 0.68 0.39
N SER A 104 5.29 -0.34 -0.30
CA SER A 104 6.68 -0.39 -0.77
C SER A 104 6.73 -0.62 -2.28
N HIS A 105 7.64 0.06 -2.95
CA HIS A 105 7.89 -0.17 -4.36
C HIS A 105 8.66 -1.47 -4.59
N LEU A 106 8.44 -2.07 -5.75
CA LEU A 106 9.27 -3.13 -6.28
C LEU A 106 10.48 -2.54 -7.03
N ARG A 107 11.61 -3.23 -6.99
CA ARG A 107 12.71 -2.96 -7.91
C ARG A 107 12.30 -3.42 -9.31
N ARG A 108 12.90 -2.85 -10.34
CA ARG A 108 12.69 -3.32 -11.71
C ARG A 108 13.03 -4.80 -11.79
N ALA A 109 12.18 -5.57 -12.48
CA ALA A 109 12.46 -6.97 -12.76
C ALA A 109 13.73 -7.07 -13.60
N SER A 110 14.56 -8.08 -13.32
CA SER A 110 15.70 -8.41 -14.15
C SER A 110 15.23 -9.31 -15.29
N GLY A 111 15.21 -8.81 -16.52
CA GLY A 111 14.76 -9.53 -17.71
C GLY A 111 13.98 -8.64 -18.66
N ASP A 112 13.49 -9.24 -19.74
CA ASP A 112 12.78 -8.53 -20.80
C ASP A 112 11.33 -8.16 -20.43
N LYS A 113 10.76 -8.80 -19.39
CA LYS A 113 9.40 -8.53 -18.91
C LYS A 113 9.43 -7.71 -17.62
N GLY A 114 8.54 -6.72 -17.53
CA GLY A 114 8.33 -5.90 -16.33
C GLY A 114 7.22 -6.44 -15.43
N HIS A 115 7.09 -5.87 -14.23
CA HIS A 115 5.99 -6.23 -13.32
C HIS A 115 4.61 -5.87 -13.90
N GLU A 116 4.55 -4.88 -14.78
CA GLU A 116 3.35 -4.47 -15.53
C GLU A 116 2.87 -5.54 -16.53
N GLN A 117 3.67 -6.57 -16.79
CA GLN A 117 3.34 -7.72 -17.63
C GLN A 117 2.96 -8.97 -16.82
N GLY A 118 2.63 -8.79 -15.52
CA GLY A 118 2.12 -9.85 -14.67
C GLY A 118 3.15 -10.85 -14.17
N ILE A 119 4.44 -10.45 -14.11
CA ILE A 119 5.47 -11.30 -13.50
C ILE A 119 5.14 -11.56 -12.04
N GLU A 120 5.25 -12.81 -11.64
CA GLU A 120 5.10 -13.22 -10.23
C GLU A 120 6.12 -12.51 -9.34
N VAL A 121 5.62 -11.91 -8.26
CA VAL A 121 6.44 -11.16 -7.31
C VAL A 121 6.99 -12.08 -6.22
N SER A 122 8.24 -11.85 -5.83
CA SER A 122 8.89 -12.52 -4.70
C SER A 122 9.45 -11.49 -3.71
N LEU A 123 9.82 -11.95 -2.51
CA LEU A 123 10.48 -11.09 -1.50
C LEU A 123 11.75 -10.43 -2.02
N SER A 124 12.45 -11.09 -2.96
CA SER A 124 13.65 -10.53 -3.57
C SER A 124 13.39 -9.34 -4.49
N HIS A 125 12.13 -9.10 -4.88
CA HIS A 125 11.73 -7.95 -5.72
C HIS A 125 11.42 -6.70 -4.89
N LEU A 126 11.42 -6.77 -3.56
CA LEU A 126 11.28 -5.57 -2.73
C LEU A 126 12.44 -4.61 -3.00
N LYS A 127 12.11 -3.33 -3.26
CA LYS A 127 13.13 -2.32 -3.53
C LYS A 127 13.82 -1.92 -2.23
N GLY A 128 15.13 -2.00 -2.22
CA GLY A 128 16.01 -1.43 -1.21
C GLY A 128 16.62 -2.48 -0.28
N SER A 129 15.94 -2.95 0.73
CA SER A 129 16.55 -3.75 1.79
C SER A 129 15.78 -5.04 2.13
N ALA A 130 16.53 -6.08 2.49
CA ALA A 130 15.99 -7.29 3.11
C ALA A 130 15.30 -6.98 4.46
N GLY A 131 15.64 -5.86 5.10
CA GLY A 131 15.00 -5.40 6.35
C GLY A 131 13.50 -5.23 6.23
N ILE A 132 12.98 -4.83 5.06
CA ILE A 132 11.53 -4.74 4.82
C ILE A 132 10.88 -6.10 5.05
N ALA A 133 11.40 -7.14 4.40
CA ALA A 133 10.88 -8.49 4.56
C ALA A 133 11.11 -9.05 5.97
N GLN A 134 12.25 -8.75 6.60
CA GLN A 134 12.60 -9.28 7.91
C GLN A 134 11.72 -8.72 9.04
N LEU A 135 11.48 -7.40 9.03
CA LEU A 135 10.75 -6.70 10.09
C LEU A 135 9.24 -6.70 9.93
N SER A 136 8.73 -6.98 8.72
CA SER A 136 7.30 -7.14 8.49
C SER A 136 6.77 -8.46 9.02
N ASP A 137 5.58 -8.46 9.60
CA ASP A 137 4.89 -9.67 10.04
C ASP A 137 4.19 -10.38 8.87
N CYS A 138 3.68 -9.61 7.92
CA CYS A 138 3.07 -10.09 6.69
C CYS A 138 3.58 -9.26 5.50
N VAL A 139 3.79 -9.90 4.36
CA VAL A 139 4.12 -9.23 3.08
C VAL A 139 3.15 -9.72 2.03
N ILE A 140 2.41 -8.78 1.44
CA ILE A 140 1.42 -9.03 0.41
C ILE A 140 1.89 -8.33 -0.87
N ALA A 141 1.88 -9.05 -1.98
CA ALA A 141 2.10 -8.50 -3.32
C ALA A 141 0.77 -8.36 -4.06
N LEU A 142 0.65 -7.30 -4.83
CA LEU A 142 -0.43 -7.06 -5.78
C LEU A 142 0.17 -7.17 -7.18
N GLU A 143 -0.23 -8.21 -7.92
CA GLU A 143 0.30 -8.53 -9.25
C GLU A 143 -0.79 -8.27 -10.28
N ARG A 144 -0.46 -7.53 -11.34
CA ARG A 144 -1.41 -7.22 -12.40
C ARG A 144 -0.71 -7.18 -13.76
N ASN A 145 -1.27 -7.88 -14.76
CA ASN A 145 -0.84 -7.77 -16.16
C ASN A 145 -1.62 -6.65 -16.84
N GLN A 146 -1.10 -5.42 -16.76
CA GLN A 146 -1.76 -4.25 -17.37
C GLN A 146 -1.70 -4.25 -18.90
N GLN A 147 -0.81 -5.06 -19.48
CA GLN A 147 -0.57 -5.14 -20.93
C GLN A 147 -1.22 -6.38 -21.57
N ALA A 148 -2.06 -7.10 -20.82
CA ALA A 148 -2.80 -8.22 -21.37
C ALA A 148 -3.73 -7.76 -22.49
N GLU A 149 -3.84 -8.57 -23.57
CA GLU A 149 -4.78 -8.31 -24.66
C GLU A 149 -6.23 -8.46 -24.19
N ASN A 150 -6.47 -9.39 -23.27
CA ASN A 150 -7.77 -9.58 -22.67
C ASN A 150 -8.01 -8.54 -21.56
N GLN A 151 -9.09 -7.75 -21.69
CA GLN A 151 -9.48 -6.72 -20.73
C GLN A 151 -9.79 -7.27 -19.34
N ASP A 152 -10.34 -8.47 -19.25
CA ASP A 152 -10.64 -9.10 -17.95
C ASP A 152 -9.35 -9.45 -17.22
N GLU A 153 -8.35 -9.97 -17.93
CA GLU A 153 -7.01 -10.19 -17.38
C GLU A 153 -6.35 -8.85 -17.00
N ALA A 154 -6.38 -7.86 -17.89
CA ALA A 154 -5.81 -6.54 -17.65
C ALA A 154 -6.44 -5.84 -16.44
N ASN A 155 -7.70 -6.13 -16.10
CA ASN A 155 -8.41 -5.61 -14.94
C ASN A 155 -8.33 -6.51 -13.70
N THR A 156 -7.67 -7.65 -13.79
CA THR A 156 -7.53 -8.61 -12.68
C THR A 156 -6.21 -8.38 -11.93
N THR A 157 -6.30 -8.23 -10.62
CA THR A 157 -5.16 -8.14 -9.71
C THR A 157 -5.10 -9.40 -8.86
N LYS A 158 -3.99 -10.13 -8.92
CA LYS A 158 -3.70 -11.27 -8.05
C LYS A 158 -3.14 -10.75 -6.73
N VAL A 159 -3.72 -11.20 -5.62
CA VAL A 159 -3.25 -10.90 -4.27
C VAL A 159 -2.45 -12.10 -3.78
N ARG A 160 -1.15 -11.92 -3.59
CA ARG A 160 -0.24 -12.99 -3.19
C ARG A 160 0.36 -12.71 -1.83
N VAL A 161 0.31 -13.69 -0.93
CA VAL A 161 1.03 -13.66 0.35
C VAL A 161 2.46 -14.14 0.11
N LEU A 162 3.43 -13.24 0.28
CA LEU A 162 4.87 -13.55 0.14
C LEU A 162 5.48 -14.00 1.47
N LYS A 163 4.89 -13.55 2.59
CA LYS A 163 5.29 -13.90 3.94
C LYS A 163 4.11 -13.78 4.88
N SER A 164 3.97 -14.75 5.76
CA SER A 164 3.12 -14.69 6.95
C SER A 164 3.90 -15.24 8.15
N ARG A 165 4.21 -14.36 9.13
CA ARG A 165 4.95 -14.77 10.33
C ARG A 165 4.12 -15.69 11.22
N TYR A 166 2.80 -15.50 11.21
CA TYR A 166 1.91 -16.18 12.15
C TYR A 166 1.50 -17.57 11.68
N THR A 167 1.24 -17.75 10.39
CA THR A 167 0.77 -19.03 9.83
C THR A 167 1.88 -19.76 9.06
N GLY A 168 2.85 -19.02 8.50
CA GLY A 168 3.84 -19.57 7.58
C GLY A 168 3.31 -19.78 6.15
N ASP A 169 2.00 -19.62 5.93
CA ASP A 169 1.39 -19.82 4.62
C ASP A 169 1.79 -18.73 3.63
N THR A 170 2.07 -19.14 2.40
CA THR A 170 2.41 -18.27 1.28
C THR A 170 1.72 -18.75 0.01
N GLY A 171 1.59 -17.89 -0.98
CA GLY A 171 0.99 -18.22 -2.28
C GLY A 171 -0.12 -17.26 -2.68
N LEU A 172 -0.86 -17.62 -3.71
CA LEU A 172 -2.02 -16.85 -4.19
C LEU A 172 -3.14 -16.93 -3.15
N ALA A 173 -3.57 -15.78 -2.67
CA ALA A 173 -4.67 -15.67 -1.71
C ALA A 173 -6.02 -15.52 -2.39
N CYS A 174 -6.12 -14.59 -3.35
CA CYS A 174 -7.31 -14.37 -4.15
C CYS A 174 -6.98 -13.59 -5.42
N SER A 175 -7.95 -13.50 -6.32
CA SER A 175 -7.91 -12.63 -7.51
C SER A 175 -9.05 -11.62 -7.41
N LEU A 176 -8.72 -10.34 -7.62
CA LEU A 176 -9.66 -9.22 -7.57
C LEU A 176 -9.83 -8.63 -8.96
N ARG A 177 -11.05 -8.56 -9.48
CA ARG A 177 -11.35 -7.88 -10.73
C ARG A 177 -11.88 -6.48 -10.48
N TYR A 178 -11.31 -5.52 -11.18
CA TYR A 178 -11.78 -4.13 -11.17
C TYR A 178 -12.89 -3.92 -12.18
N ASN A 179 -14.01 -3.39 -11.71
CA ASN A 179 -15.12 -2.99 -12.57
C ASN A 179 -14.98 -1.51 -12.90
N ASN A 180 -14.76 -1.20 -14.19
CA ASN A 180 -14.53 0.16 -14.67
C ASN A 180 -15.78 1.06 -14.58
N GLU A 181 -16.99 0.48 -14.60
CA GLU A 181 -18.23 1.25 -14.52
C GLU A 181 -18.55 1.69 -13.09
N THR A 182 -18.29 0.81 -12.13
CA THR A 182 -18.63 1.05 -10.71
C THR A 182 -17.44 1.51 -9.87
N GLY A 183 -16.20 1.37 -10.36
CA GLY A 183 -14.99 1.65 -9.62
C GLY A 183 -14.73 0.67 -8.47
N ARG A 184 -15.36 -0.51 -8.46
CA ARG A 184 -15.25 -1.50 -7.39
C ARG A 184 -14.34 -2.66 -7.77
N LEU A 185 -13.67 -3.20 -6.75
CA LEU A 185 -13.00 -4.50 -6.82
C LEU A 185 -13.96 -5.57 -6.28
N PHE A 186 -14.02 -6.71 -6.94
CA PHE A 186 -14.73 -7.90 -6.47
C PHE A 186 -13.85 -9.14 -6.62
N GLU A 187 -14.00 -10.07 -5.70
CA GLU A 187 -13.26 -11.32 -5.70
C GLU A 187 -13.81 -12.25 -6.78
N LEU A 188 -12.89 -12.88 -7.52
CA LEU A 188 -13.23 -13.93 -8.48
C LEU A 188 -13.36 -15.27 -7.75
N SER A 189 -14.29 -16.12 -8.21
CA SER A 189 -14.36 -17.50 -7.76
C SER A 189 -13.09 -18.29 -8.15
N GLU A 190 -12.82 -19.40 -7.47
CA GLU A 190 -11.69 -20.25 -7.80
C GLU A 190 -11.75 -20.73 -9.26
N GLU A 191 -12.94 -21.10 -9.76
CA GLU A 191 -13.15 -21.53 -11.14
C GLU A 191 -12.77 -20.44 -12.15
N GLU A 192 -13.17 -19.18 -11.92
CA GLU A 192 -12.80 -18.04 -12.79
C GLU A 192 -11.32 -17.69 -12.72
N THR A 193 -10.63 -18.01 -11.61
CA THR A 193 -9.21 -17.74 -11.42
C THR A 193 -8.35 -18.75 -12.20
N PHE A 194 -8.78 -20.00 -12.33
CA PHE A 194 -8.03 -21.06 -13.02
C PHE A 194 -8.21 -21.03 -14.54
N ASP A 195 -9.37 -20.59 -15.05
CA ASP A 195 -9.64 -20.51 -16.50
C ASP A 195 -8.73 -19.50 -17.24
N ASN A 196 -8.09 -18.58 -16.50
CA ASN A 196 -7.14 -17.60 -17.05
C ASN A 196 -5.66 -18.05 -16.97
N THR A 197 -5.36 -19.29 -16.55
CA THR A 197 -3.98 -19.80 -16.43
C THR A 197 -3.58 -20.83 -17.48
N GLU A 198 -4.51 -21.24 -18.35
CA GLU A 198 -4.18 -22.09 -19.50
C GLU A 198 -4.08 -21.23 -20.77
N PHE A 199 -2.87 -20.68 -21.01
CA PHE A 199 -2.32 -20.43 -22.36
C PHE A 199 -0.81 -20.18 -22.28
#